data_bb7f27883f1a46926bb16274e4bddce2
#
_entry.id   bb7f27883f1a46926bb16274e4bddce2
#
_cell.length_a   1.000
_cell.length_b   1.000
_cell.length_c   1.000
_cell.angle_alpha   90.00
_cell.angle_beta   90.00
_cell.angle_gamma   90.00
#
_symmetry.space_group_name_H-M   'P 1'
#
loop_
_entity.id
_entity.type
_entity.pdbx_description
1 polymer ?
#
loop_
_entity_poly.entity_id
_entity_poly.type
_entity_poly.pdbx_seq_one_letter_code
_entity_poly.pdbx_strand_id
1 'polypeptide(L)'
;MDELISIIVPIYNVEEYLRECLDSIQKQTYPNFECIMVNDGSTDNSKQIAEEYLVDSRFKLINQSNQGLSVARNTGIKHLNANSSFVSFVDSDDYVYPECLETLIEHIEDDVDIIEGMIECYHDKIKVDNVSHNFEKQILTTKDEKLGKLALNELRVSVFPKLFRKNLLTEDFFPKEWIFEDLAVVPELVSNSGKWIKLSKVLYGYRICPNSITNKEFSEEKLSIFNILEKFDSYFKDENDITKLLVEKLKYLHLNYHDLAFVPENTQYKQLYKYEKQKLLSKIADYEGRTLISIIIPIYNVENYLRQCLDSIVAQTYQNFECILINDGSPDNSSDICREYVSKDSRFKYFEKDNGGVSSARNLGIEHSKGEYITFIDSDDWVDSDYLEALYTTLLEEGADITVSTYKQFNINDNCFYLHAFQRGYDKKIFTGPELIDNLQLLSSFDHSYGSVCGKLVKSVRVENIRFNEETTLGEDMEFWYKLFLISDKIVYINKDTYIYRSSKDEYKHFELEKIRSDIQQRLNFIAVVAARGMNVATYVNDCITYLHFLETKFIEKAQYNETVRWLKEILFLLEGF
;
A
#
# COMPACT_ATOMS: atom_id res chain seq x y z
N MET A 1 14.88 40.78 -5.42
CA MET A 1 15.55 40.68 -6.73
C MET A 1 14.46 40.66 -7.79
N ASP A 2 14.61 41.52 -8.82
CA ASP A 2 13.60 41.58 -9.92
C ASP A 2 13.92 40.53 -10.99
N GLU A 3 13.91 39.25 -10.61
CA GLU A 3 14.19 38.15 -11.53
C GLU A 3 13.03 37.96 -12.53
N LEU A 4 13.32 37.87 -13.81
CA LEU A 4 12.31 37.60 -14.82
C LEU A 4 11.89 36.13 -14.80
N ILE A 5 10.60 35.85 -14.67
CA ILE A 5 10.00 34.53 -14.72
C ILE A 5 9.30 34.35 -16.09
N SER A 6 9.61 33.28 -16.82
CA SER A 6 8.86 32.89 -18.00
C SER A 6 7.83 31.82 -17.65
N ILE A 7 6.57 32.07 -17.93
CA ILE A 7 5.45 31.12 -17.78
C ILE A 7 5.14 30.52 -19.15
N ILE A 8 5.15 29.21 -19.27
CA ILE A 8 4.80 28.49 -20.51
C ILE A 8 3.42 27.88 -20.35
N VAL A 9 2.52 28.22 -21.29
CA VAL A 9 1.13 27.73 -21.32
C VAL A 9 0.89 27.02 -22.66
N PRO A 10 0.90 25.66 -22.68
CA PRO A 10 0.51 24.92 -23.87
C PRO A 10 -1.02 24.95 -24.04
N ILE A 11 -1.50 25.21 -25.25
CA ILE A 11 -2.92 25.41 -25.56
C ILE A 11 -3.35 24.49 -26.70
N TYR A 12 -4.35 23.62 -26.43
CA TYR A 12 -4.98 22.80 -27.46
C TYR A 12 -6.42 22.44 -27.11
N ASN A 13 -7.40 23.03 -27.84
CA ASN A 13 -8.82 22.76 -27.68
C ASN A 13 -9.32 22.87 -26.22
N VAL A 14 -9.12 24.05 -25.61
CA VAL A 14 -9.45 24.34 -24.19
C VAL A 14 -10.26 25.63 -24.03
N GLU A 15 -11.06 26.01 -25.04
CA GLU A 15 -11.82 27.28 -25.07
C GLU A 15 -12.68 27.51 -23.82
N GLU A 16 -13.15 26.45 -23.19
CA GLU A 16 -13.99 26.49 -21.99
C GLU A 16 -13.24 26.99 -20.75
N TYR A 17 -11.94 26.67 -20.62
CA TYR A 17 -11.14 26.91 -19.40
C TYR A 17 -10.09 27.99 -19.58
N LEU A 18 -9.65 28.24 -20.81
CA LEU A 18 -8.48 29.07 -21.12
C LEU A 18 -8.57 30.51 -20.58
N ARG A 19 -9.76 31.12 -20.54
CA ARG A 19 -9.92 32.46 -19.97
C ARG A 19 -9.59 32.50 -18.47
N GLU A 20 -10.09 31.54 -17.70
CA GLU A 20 -9.83 31.44 -16.28
C GLU A 20 -8.33 31.25 -16.00
N CYS A 21 -7.67 30.41 -16.80
CA CYS A 21 -6.24 30.19 -16.74
C CYS A 21 -5.46 31.49 -16.99
N LEU A 22 -5.67 32.14 -18.13
CA LEU A 22 -4.92 33.35 -18.52
C LEU A 22 -5.23 34.54 -17.60
N ASP A 23 -6.47 34.69 -17.14
CA ASP A 23 -6.86 35.68 -16.14
C ASP A 23 -6.10 35.48 -14.82
N SER A 24 -5.91 34.25 -14.39
CA SER A 24 -5.19 33.91 -13.16
C SER A 24 -3.70 34.27 -13.26
N ILE A 25 -3.11 34.07 -14.45
CA ILE A 25 -1.73 34.46 -14.74
C ILE A 25 -1.61 35.99 -14.80
N GLN A 26 -2.55 36.67 -15.49
CA GLN A 26 -2.52 38.12 -15.61
C GLN A 26 -2.59 38.83 -14.25
N LYS A 27 -3.34 38.23 -13.30
CA LYS A 27 -3.57 38.75 -11.93
C LYS A 27 -2.47 38.40 -10.92
N GLN A 28 -1.33 37.82 -11.34
CA GLN A 28 -0.23 37.53 -10.43
C GLN A 28 0.26 38.79 -9.74
N THR A 29 0.49 38.71 -8.42
CA THR A 29 1.02 39.83 -7.60
C THR A 29 2.46 40.15 -7.93
N TYR A 30 3.26 39.17 -8.36
CA TYR A 30 4.61 39.39 -8.87
C TYR A 30 4.55 39.90 -10.33
N PRO A 31 5.04 41.15 -10.57
CA PRO A 31 4.81 41.82 -11.87
C PRO A 31 5.84 41.44 -12.96
N ASN A 32 7.06 40.99 -12.58
CA ASN A 32 8.17 40.78 -13.52
C ASN A 32 8.14 39.36 -14.14
N PHE A 33 7.15 39.11 -15.00
CA PHE A 33 7.03 37.87 -15.73
C PHE A 33 6.68 38.06 -17.21
N GLU A 34 6.96 37.09 -18.03
CA GLU A 34 6.38 36.91 -19.36
C GLU A 34 5.54 35.64 -19.40
N CYS A 35 4.50 35.62 -20.21
CA CYS A 35 3.65 34.46 -20.48
C CYS A 35 3.76 34.05 -21.94
N ILE A 36 4.29 32.86 -22.21
CA ILE A 36 4.48 32.28 -23.54
C ILE A 36 3.37 31.28 -23.77
N MET A 37 2.34 31.71 -24.47
CA MET A 37 1.21 30.87 -24.91
C MET A 37 1.61 30.14 -26.18
N VAL A 38 1.53 28.82 -26.19
CA VAL A 38 1.84 27.99 -27.37
C VAL A 38 0.57 27.30 -27.82
N ASN A 39 -0.07 27.85 -28.88
CA ASN A 39 -1.23 27.23 -29.51
C ASN A 39 -0.77 26.10 -30.41
N ASP A 40 -1.05 24.88 -30.01
CA ASP A 40 -0.67 23.63 -30.70
C ASP A 40 -1.74 23.20 -31.72
N GLY A 41 -2.16 24.13 -32.58
CA GLY A 41 -3.09 23.86 -33.68
C GLY A 41 -4.54 23.65 -33.22
N SER A 42 -5.03 24.42 -32.25
CA SER A 42 -6.41 24.36 -31.78
C SER A 42 -7.40 24.58 -32.91
N THR A 43 -8.48 23.84 -32.88
CA THR A 43 -9.59 23.89 -33.87
C THR A 43 -10.85 24.55 -33.31
N ASP A 44 -10.87 24.86 -32.01
CA ASP A 44 -11.90 25.63 -31.32
C ASP A 44 -11.51 27.13 -31.21
N ASN A 45 -12.19 27.90 -30.33
CA ASN A 45 -11.90 29.32 -30.13
C ASN A 45 -10.68 29.60 -29.23
N SER A 46 -9.92 28.59 -28.83
CA SER A 46 -8.78 28.79 -27.93
C SER A 46 -7.74 29.78 -28.47
N LYS A 47 -7.46 29.73 -29.79
CA LYS A 47 -6.57 30.67 -30.44
C LYS A 47 -7.08 32.11 -30.33
N GLN A 48 -8.34 32.36 -30.63
CA GLN A 48 -8.96 33.69 -30.55
C GLN A 48 -8.95 34.24 -29.12
N ILE A 49 -9.20 33.36 -28.12
CA ILE A 49 -9.14 33.74 -26.72
C ILE A 49 -7.70 34.14 -26.34
N ALA A 50 -6.68 33.39 -26.75
CA ALA A 50 -5.28 33.71 -26.46
C ALA A 50 -4.85 35.05 -27.12
N GLU A 51 -5.35 35.36 -28.33
CA GLU A 51 -5.09 36.60 -29.02
C GLU A 51 -5.61 37.85 -28.27
N GLU A 52 -6.69 37.73 -27.49
CA GLU A 52 -7.23 38.83 -26.68
C GLU A 52 -6.26 39.29 -25.58
N TYR A 53 -5.39 38.41 -25.06
CA TYR A 53 -4.41 38.73 -23.99
C TYR A 53 -3.16 39.44 -24.54
N LEU A 54 -2.95 39.51 -25.87
CA LEU A 54 -1.81 40.20 -26.47
C LEU A 54 -1.83 41.72 -26.25
N VAL A 55 -2.91 42.27 -25.72
CA VAL A 55 -2.98 43.70 -25.28
C VAL A 55 -2.08 43.97 -24.08
N ASP A 56 -1.78 42.93 -23.28
CA ASP A 56 -0.81 42.96 -22.21
C ASP A 56 0.56 42.53 -22.76
N SER A 57 1.55 43.44 -22.73
CA SER A 57 2.86 43.23 -23.34
C SER A 57 3.67 42.08 -22.72
N ARG A 58 3.22 41.54 -21.57
CA ARG A 58 3.82 40.38 -20.94
C ARG A 58 3.44 39.07 -21.64
N PHE A 59 2.35 39.06 -22.41
CA PHE A 59 1.83 37.87 -23.11
C PHE A 59 2.34 37.78 -24.53
N LYS A 60 2.78 36.60 -24.94
CA LYS A 60 3.22 36.27 -26.29
C LYS A 60 2.51 35.02 -26.79
N LEU A 61 2.08 34.99 -28.05
CA LEU A 61 1.43 33.84 -28.66
C LEU A 61 2.29 33.25 -29.78
N ILE A 62 2.55 31.95 -29.68
CA ILE A 62 3.21 31.17 -30.72
C ILE A 62 2.21 30.18 -31.28
N ASN A 63 2.10 30.10 -32.59
CA ASN A 63 1.21 29.15 -33.28
C ASN A 63 2.05 28.08 -33.97
N GLN A 64 1.69 26.82 -33.78
CA GLN A 64 2.27 25.68 -34.47
C GLN A 64 1.16 24.72 -34.93
N SER A 65 1.48 23.77 -35.82
CA SER A 65 0.61 22.63 -36.10
C SER A 65 0.62 21.69 -34.90
N ASN A 66 -0.48 20.98 -34.67
CA ASN A 66 -0.57 20.03 -33.53
C ASN A 66 0.55 18.99 -33.60
N GLN A 67 1.37 18.95 -32.55
CA GLN A 67 2.50 18.03 -32.34
C GLN A 67 2.51 17.46 -30.92
N GLY A 68 1.48 17.76 -30.12
CA GLY A 68 1.31 17.26 -28.75
C GLY A 68 1.96 18.12 -27.67
N LEU A 69 1.57 17.84 -26.42
CA LEU A 69 1.89 18.62 -25.23
C LEU A 69 3.39 18.80 -25.01
N SER A 70 4.19 17.73 -25.13
CA SER A 70 5.66 17.76 -25.00
C SER A 70 6.30 18.75 -25.97
N VAL A 71 5.86 18.73 -27.25
CA VAL A 71 6.41 19.62 -28.28
C VAL A 71 5.97 21.06 -28.03
N ALA A 72 4.73 21.29 -27.59
CA ALA A 72 4.24 22.62 -27.24
C ALA A 72 5.05 23.23 -26.08
N ARG A 73 5.32 22.46 -25.00
CA ARG A 73 6.18 22.90 -23.91
C ARG A 73 7.62 23.17 -24.36
N ASN A 74 8.21 22.29 -25.17
CA ASN A 74 9.55 22.49 -25.76
C ASN A 74 9.61 23.74 -26.65
N THR A 75 8.55 24.01 -27.42
CA THR A 75 8.45 25.25 -28.21
C THR A 75 8.44 26.48 -27.30
N GLY A 76 7.72 26.43 -26.16
CA GLY A 76 7.78 27.48 -25.15
C GLY A 76 9.19 27.70 -24.62
N ILE A 77 9.92 26.62 -24.30
CA ILE A 77 11.32 26.69 -23.83
C ILE A 77 12.23 27.37 -24.87
N LYS A 78 12.09 27.05 -26.16
CA LYS A 78 12.87 27.68 -27.25
C LYS A 78 12.64 29.17 -27.40
N HIS A 79 11.51 29.69 -26.91
CA HIS A 79 11.12 31.10 -27.04
C HIS A 79 11.26 31.89 -25.72
N LEU A 80 11.94 31.34 -24.72
CA LEU A 80 12.23 32.02 -23.47
C LEU A 80 13.02 33.32 -23.71
N ASN A 81 12.69 34.37 -22.97
CA ASN A 81 13.48 35.59 -22.96
C ASN A 81 14.92 35.27 -22.53
N ALA A 82 15.88 35.87 -23.20
CA ALA A 82 17.30 35.69 -22.87
C ALA A 82 17.61 36.05 -21.40
N ASN A 83 16.91 37.04 -20.86
CA ASN A 83 17.08 37.52 -19.48
C ASN A 83 16.22 36.74 -18.46
N SER A 84 15.46 35.75 -18.86
CA SER A 84 14.70 34.93 -17.93
C SER A 84 15.62 34.08 -17.07
N SER A 85 15.43 34.13 -15.77
CA SER A 85 16.19 33.35 -14.78
C SER A 85 15.46 32.05 -14.40
N PHE A 86 14.13 32.09 -14.43
CA PHE A 86 13.28 31.00 -13.99
C PHE A 86 12.15 30.72 -14.99
N VAL A 87 11.69 29.48 -14.98
CA VAL A 87 10.59 29.01 -15.82
C VAL A 87 9.54 28.32 -14.97
N SER A 88 8.27 28.55 -15.26
CA SER A 88 7.13 27.85 -14.70
C SER A 88 6.23 27.32 -15.82
N PHE A 89 5.55 26.21 -15.58
CA PHE A 89 4.57 25.66 -16.50
C PHE A 89 3.17 25.75 -15.90
N VAL A 90 2.20 26.11 -16.69
CA VAL A 90 0.78 26.14 -16.29
C VAL A 90 -0.04 25.47 -17.39
N ASP A 91 -0.80 24.45 -17.05
CA ASP A 91 -1.69 23.78 -17.98
C ASP A 91 -2.92 24.65 -18.24
N SER A 92 -3.36 24.72 -19.49
CA SER A 92 -4.34 25.70 -19.95
C SER A 92 -5.79 25.45 -19.49
N ASP A 93 -6.06 24.31 -18.89
CA ASP A 93 -7.33 23.96 -18.24
C ASP A 93 -7.32 24.19 -16.71
N ASP A 94 -6.19 24.65 -16.15
CA ASP A 94 -5.98 24.91 -14.73
C ASP A 94 -5.92 26.40 -14.40
N TYR A 95 -5.68 26.76 -13.15
CA TYR A 95 -5.44 28.15 -12.72
C TYR A 95 -4.40 28.24 -11.59
N VAL A 96 -3.77 29.42 -11.47
CA VAL A 96 -2.78 29.71 -10.43
C VAL A 96 -3.33 30.73 -9.44
N TYR A 97 -3.01 30.57 -8.15
CA TYR A 97 -3.38 31.56 -7.14
C TYR A 97 -2.63 32.87 -7.35
N PRO A 98 -3.23 34.03 -7.03
CA PRO A 98 -2.63 35.34 -7.31
C PRO A 98 -1.21 35.54 -6.77
N GLU A 99 -0.91 34.98 -5.63
CA GLU A 99 0.39 35.03 -4.95
C GLU A 99 1.36 33.91 -5.34
N CYS A 100 1.06 33.12 -6.37
CA CYS A 100 1.85 31.93 -6.72
C CYS A 100 3.31 32.31 -7.03
N LEU A 101 3.53 33.19 -8.00
CA LEU A 101 4.88 33.58 -8.41
C LEU A 101 5.64 34.30 -7.29
N GLU A 102 4.97 35.21 -6.58
CA GLU A 102 5.55 35.93 -5.46
C GLU A 102 6.02 34.99 -4.36
N THR A 103 5.15 34.04 -3.96
CA THR A 103 5.50 33.03 -2.95
C THR A 103 6.67 32.15 -3.38
N LEU A 104 6.72 31.71 -4.63
CA LEU A 104 7.82 30.87 -5.12
C LEU A 104 9.13 31.66 -5.17
N ILE A 105 9.12 32.89 -5.68
CA ILE A 105 10.34 33.71 -5.85
C ILE A 105 10.94 34.20 -4.51
N GLU A 106 10.11 34.44 -3.50
CA GLU A 106 10.54 34.82 -2.15
C GLU A 106 11.46 33.81 -1.47
N HIS A 107 11.40 32.54 -1.90
CA HIS A 107 12.20 31.44 -1.36
C HIS A 107 13.43 31.11 -2.22
N ILE A 108 13.71 31.90 -3.26
CA ILE A 108 14.90 31.74 -4.12
C ILE A 108 16.14 32.21 -3.36
N GLU A 109 17.13 31.35 -3.28
CA GLU A 109 18.51 31.57 -2.88
C GLU A 109 19.43 31.21 -4.05
N ASP A 110 20.69 31.61 -4.02
CA ASP A 110 21.62 31.43 -5.16
C ASP A 110 21.81 29.95 -5.58
N ASP A 111 21.70 29.04 -4.63
CA ASP A 111 21.88 27.59 -4.83
C ASP A 111 20.57 26.80 -4.97
N VAL A 112 19.42 27.50 -5.06
CA VAL A 112 18.12 26.84 -5.25
C VAL A 112 17.80 26.69 -6.72
N ASP A 113 17.55 25.47 -7.15
CA ASP A 113 17.27 25.15 -8.55
C ASP A 113 15.79 24.90 -8.83
N ILE A 114 15.04 24.37 -7.85
CA ILE A 114 13.61 24.07 -7.99
C ILE A 114 12.88 24.47 -6.71
N ILE A 115 11.75 25.16 -6.87
CA ILE A 115 10.79 25.39 -5.77
C ILE A 115 9.44 24.87 -6.22
N GLU A 116 8.76 24.10 -5.35
CA GLU A 116 7.40 23.67 -5.60
C GLU A 116 6.43 24.07 -4.49
N GLY A 117 5.22 24.43 -4.89
CA GLY A 117 4.08 24.62 -4.01
C GLY A 117 3.16 23.40 -3.98
N MET A 118 2.04 23.54 -3.28
CA MET A 118 0.99 22.51 -3.26
C MET A 118 -0.07 22.79 -4.32
N ILE A 119 -0.79 21.74 -4.71
CA ILE A 119 -1.97 21.84 -5.57
C ILE A 119 -3.22 21.50 -4.77
N GLU A 120 -4.35 22.07 -5.16
CA GLU A 120 -5.68 21.62 -4.78
C GLU A 120 -6.40 21.07 -6.01
N CYS A 121 -7.13 19.96 -5.85
CA CYS A 121 -7.89 19.34 -6.92
C CYS A 121 -9.35 19.77 -6.86
N TYR A 122 -9.93 20.13 -8.01
CA TYR A 122 -11.32 20.54 -8.16
C TYR A 122 -12.06 19.70 -9.19
N HIS A 123 -13.26 19.27 -8.83
CA HIS A 123 -14.24 18.71 -9.76
C HIS A 123 -15.47 19.64 -9.76
N ASP A 124 -15.81 20.25 -10.90
CA ASP A 124 -16.95 21.18 -11.04
C ASP A 124 -17.02 22.26 -9.92
N LYS A 125 -15.89 22.89 -9.59
CA LYS A 125 -15.73 23.90 -8.52
C LYS A 125 -15.86 23.34 -7.09
N ILE A 126 -15.97 22.03 -6.93
CA ILE A 126 -15.98 21.38 -5.61
C ILE A 126 -14.56 20.89 -5.32
N LYS A 127 -14.00 21.35 -4.20
CA LYS A 127 -12.70 20.89 -3.72
C LYS A 127 -12.78 19.42 -3.29
N VAL A 128 -11.87 18.59 -3.84
CA VAL A 128 -11.89 17.13 -3.62
C VAL A 128 -10.87 16.69 -2.56
N ASP A 129 -9.80 17.49 -2.34
CA ASP A 129 -8.72 17.15 -1.39
C ASP A 129 -8.68 18.07 -0.18
N ASN A 130 -8.56 17.45 1.03
CA ASN A 130 -8.25 18.12 2.30
C ASN A 130 -6.93 17.58 2.86
N VAL A 131 -5.81 17.83 2.20
CA VAL A 131 -4.50 17.41 2.72
C VAL A 131 -3.95 18.51 3.61
N SER A 132 -3.94 18.28 4.93
CA SER A 132 -3.22 19.13 5.88
C SER A 132 -1.75 18.65 5.98
N HIS A 133 -0.80 19.56 5.81
CA HIS A 133 0.62 19.25 5.97
C HIS A 133 1.18 19.94 7.22
N ASN A 134 1.93 19.17 8.03
CA ASN A 134 2.55 19.65 9.28
C ASN A 134 3.95 20.24 9.07
N PHE A 135 4.23 20.85 7.91
CA PHE A 135 5.49 21.53 7.65
C PHE A 135 5.23 22.83 6.91
N GLU A 136 6.09 23.82 7.08
CA GLU A 136 6.06 25.09 6.36
C GLU A 136 6.93 25.04 5.10
N LYS A 137 8.16 24.56 5.25
CA LYS A 137 9.18 24.46 4.18
C LYS A 137 10.01 23.18 4.38
N GLN A 138 10.25 22.45 3.32
CA GLN A 138 11.21 21.33 3.28
C GLN A 138 12.31 21.63 2.26
N ILE A 139 13.56 21.34 2.62
CA ILE A 139 14.73 21.55 1.76
C ILE A 139 15.36 20.18 1.48
N LEU A 140 15.56 19.88 0.20
CA LEU A 140 16.12 18.62 -0.28
C LEU A 140 17.38 18.92 -1.10
N THR A 141 18.50 18.36 -0.69
CA THR A 141 19.81 18.66 -1.27
C THR A 141 20.45 17.49 -1.99
N THR A 142 20.10 16.27 -1.57
CA THR A 142 20.65 15.04 -2.16
C THR A 142 19.67 14.37 -3.12
N LYS A 143 20.20 13.53 -4.01
CA LYS A 143 19.38 12.69 -4.90
C LYS A 143 18.46 11.76 -4.09
N ASP A 144 19.00 11.15 -3.03
CA ASP A 144 18.27 10.21 -2.19
C ASP A 144 17.09 10.87 -1.47
N GLU A 145 17.27 12.10 -0.94
CA GLU A 145 16.16 12.85 -0.34
C GLU A 145 15.04 13.11 -1.34
N LYS A 146 15.38 13.56 -2.56
CA LYS A 146 14.41 13.84 -3.63
C LYS A 146 13.70 12.55 -4.08
N LEU A 147 14.44 11.49 -4.39
CA LEU A 147 13.89 10.20 -4.79
C LEU A 147 13.04 9.58 -3.68
N GLY A 148 13.48 9.66 -2.42
CA GLY A 148 12.71 9.18 -1.28
C GLY A 148 11.35 9.86 -1.16
N LYS A 149 11.31 11.19 -1.29
CA LYS A 149 10.06 11.96 -1.26
C LYS A 149 9.15 11.68 -2.47
N LEU A 150 9.73 11.47 -3.66
CA LEU A 150 8.99 11.06 -4.86
C LEU A 150 8.41 9.65 -4.70
N ALA A 151 9.19 8.69 -4.19
CA ALA A 151 8.76 7.31 -3.97
C ALA A 151 7.67 7.18 -2.89
N LEU A 152 7.59 8.14 -1.95
CA LEU A 152 6.52 8.25 -0.95
C LEU A 152 5.32 9.10 -1.43
N ASN A 153 5.34 9.56 -2.68
CA ASN A 153 4.36 10.50 -3.24
C ASN A 153 4.23 11.82 -2.43
N GLU A 154 5.29 12.19 -1.72
CA GLU A 154 5.36 13.44 -0.98
C GLU A 154 5.88 14.60 -1.84
N LEU A 155 6.68 14.36 -2.88
CA LEU A 155 6.96 15.25 -4.00
C LEU A 155 6.13 14.84 -5.21
N ARG A 156 5.74 15.80 -6.02
CA ARG A 156 4.98 15.53 -7.25
C ARG A 156 5.89 15.44 -8.47
N VAL A 157 5.58 14.51 -9.36
CA VAL A 157 6.27 14.41 -10.65
C VAL A 157 5.83 15.51 -11.62
N SER A 158 4.61 16.09 -11.45
CA SER A 158 4.11 17.17 -12.29
C SER A 158 5.06 18.36 -12.34
N VAL A 159 5.12 19.05 -13.48
CA VAL A 159 5.95 20.24 -13.65
C VAL A 159 5.31 21.51 -13.08
N PHE A 160 4.11 21.44 -12.56
CA PHE A 160 3.39 22.51 -11.89
C PHE A 160 3.03 22.13 -10.44
N PRO A 161 2.79 23.09 -9.52
CA PRO A 161 3.27 24.47 -9.51
C PRO A 161 4.75 24.51 -9.09
N LYS A 162 5.61 24.63 -10.05
CA LYS A 162 7.06 24.67 -9.81
C LYS A 162 7.71 25.87 -10.49
N LEU A 163 8.77 26.34 -9.89
CA LEU A 163 9.68 27.31 -10.47
C LEU A 163 11.03 26.63 -10.68
N PHE A 164 11.44 26.51 -11.92
CA PHE A 164 12.70 25.89 -12.32
C PHE A 164 13.73 26.94 -12.66
N ARG A 165 14.97 26.77 -12.23
CA ARG A 165 16.08 27.57 -12.75
C ARG A 165 16.25 27.23 -14.24
N LYS A 166 16.33 28.27 -15.08
CA LYS A 166 16.32 28.14 -16.56
C LYS A 166 17.37 27.15 -17.09
N ASN A 167 18.55 27.11 -16.48
CA ASN A 167 19.64 26.24 -16.94
C ASN A 167 19.39 24.73 -16.77
N LEU A 168 18.35 24.34 -16.02
CA LEU A 168 17.91 22.95 -15.92
C LEU A 168 17.17 22.47 -17.17
N LEU A 169 16.65 23.38 -17.98
CA LEU A 169 15.77 23.07 -19.08
C LEU A 169 16.50 23.18 -20.43
N THR A 170 16.61 22.04 -21.11
CA THR A 170 17.15 22.00 -22.49
C THR A 170 16.03 22.26 -23.51
N GLU A 171 16.35 22.61 -24.76
CA GLU A 171 15.36 22.94 -25.79
C GLU A 171 14.41 21.79 -26.14
N ASP A 172 14.85 20.55 -25.98
CA ASP A 172 14.06 19.34 -26.18
C ASP A 172 13.90 18.56 -24.87
N PHE A 173 13.61 19.29 -23.77
CA PHE A 173 13.53 18.78 -22.40
C PHE A 173 12.47 17.68 -22.24
N PHE A 174 11.26 17.92 -22.79
CA PHE A 174 10.18 16.92 -22.77
C PHE A 174 10.35 15.96 -23.96
N PRO A 175 10.36 14.63 -23.73
CA PRO A 175 10.44 13.67 -24.81
C PRO A 175 9.21 13.73 -25.69
N LYS A 176 9.42 13.72 -27.00
CA LYS A 176 8.34 13.67 -28.01
C LYS A 176 7.70 12.28 -28.00
N GLU A 177 6.41 12.21 -28.31
CA GLU A 177 5.67 10.95 -28.48
C GLU A 177 5.43 10.12 -27.19
N TRP A 178 5.83 10.62 -26.00
CA TRP A 178 5.54 9.94 -24.75
C TRP A 178 4.40 10.59 -24.00
N ILE A 179 3.46 9.76 -23.55
CA ILE A 179 2.47 10.14 -22.53
C ILE A 179 3.16 10.03 -21.16
N PHE A 180 2.79 10.88 -20.22
CA PHE A 180 3.45 11.03 -18.91
C PHE A 180 4.84 11.66 -18.99
N GLU A 181 4.93 12.67 -19.81
CA GLU A 181 6.15 13.46 -20.07
C GLU A 181 6.71 14.09 -18.80
N ASP A 182 5.86 14.41 -17.83
CA ASP A 182 6.25 14.94 -16.52
C ASP A 182 7.10 13.92 -15.74
N LEU A 183 6.66 12.65 -15.71
CA LEU A 183 7.43 11.57 -15.10
C LEU A 183 8.73 11.32 -15.87
N ALA A 184 8.71 11.48 -17.18
CA ALA A 184 9.87 11.22 -18.04
C ALA A 184 11.04 12.19 -17.81
N VAL A 185 10.79 13.40 -17.29
CA VAL A 185 11.85 14.38 -16.98
C VAL A 185 12.37 14.30 -15.54
N VAL A 186 11.73 13.53 -14.67
CA VAL A 186 12.15 13.37 -13.27
C VAL A 186 13.60 12.91 -13.11
N PRO A 187 14.11 11.88 -13.86
CA PRO A 187 15.51 11.45 -13.73
C PRO A 187 16.50 12.58 -13.97
N GLU A 188 16.23 13.40 -14.99
CA GLU A 188 17.07 14.54 -15.35
C GLU A 188 17.02 15.64 -14.29
N LEU A 189 15.83 15.99 -13.81
CA LEU A 189 15.65 16.98 -12.74
C LEU A 189 16.35 16.56 -11.45
N VAL A 190 16.18 15.32 -11.01
CA VAL A 190 16.83 14.83 -9.78
C VAL A 190 18.34 14.80 -9.91
N SER A 191 18.87 14.40 -11.10
CA SER A 191 20.30 14.27 -11.32
C SER A 191 21.01 15.63 -11.45
N ASN A 192 20.36 16.61 -12.08
CA ASN A 192 20.98 17.88 -12.47
C ASN A 192 20.65 19.04 -11.50
N SER A 193 19.59 18.93 -10.67
CA SER A 193 19.30 19.98 -9.69
C SER A 193 20.10 19.83 -8.40
N GLY A 194 20.58 20.94 -7.85
CA GLY A 194 21.16 21.04 -6.52
C GLY A 194 20.07 21.05 -5.44
N LYS A 195 19.69 22.24 -4.97
CA LYS A 195 18.68 22.39 -3.92
C LYS A 195 17.25 22.42 -4.51
N TRP A 196 16.37 21.59 -3.93
CA TRP A 196 14.94 21.59 -4.21
C TRP A 196 14.16 21.94 -2.95
N ILE A 197 13.29 22.95 -3.03
CA ILE A 197 12.46 23.41 -1.92
C ILE A 197 11.01 23.03 -2.17
N LYS A 198 10.35 22.45 -1.17
CA LYS A 198 8.92 22.22 -1.14
C LYS A 198 8.26 23.11 -0.09
N LEU A 199 7.21 23.81 -0.48
CA LEU A 199 6.37 24.65 0.38
C LEU A 199 5.05 23.94 0.68
N SER A 200 4.49 24.16 1.87
CA SER A 200 3.16 23.65 2.25
C SER A 200 2.01 24.52 1.75
N LYS A 201 2.31 25.66 1.10
CA LYS A 201 1.30 26.60 0.61
C LYS A 201 0.67 26.11 -0.70
N VAL A 202 -0.65 26.12 -0.76
CA VAL A 202 -1.41 25.82 -1.99
C VAL A 202 -1.28 27.00 -2.94
N LEU A 203 -0.77 26.75 -4.14
CA LEU A 203 -0.45 27.77 -5.15
C LEU A 203 -1.11 27.51 -6.51
N TYR A 204 -1.78 26.38 -6.66
CA TYR A 204 -2.29 25.90 -7.95
C TYR A 204 -3.62 25.17 -7.79
N GLY A 205 -4.58 25.49 -8.63
CA GLY A 205 -5.86 24.80 -8.74
C GLY A 205 -5.86 23.86 -9.94
N TYR A 206 -5.76 22.55 -9.66
CA TYR A 206 -5.81 21.49 -10.68
C TYR A 206 -7.24 21.07 -10.95
N ARG A 207 -7.68 21.16 -12.20
CA ARG A 207 -9.02 20.79 -12.64
C ARG A 207 -9.09 19.34 -13.09
N ILE A 208 -9.98 18.57 -12.49
CA ILE A 208 -10.27 17.21 -12.94
C ILE A 208 -11.26 17.28 -14.11
N CYS A 209 -10.74 17.22 -15.33
CA CYS A 209 -11.55 17.24 -16.55
C CYS A 209 -11.92 15.81 -17.00
N PRO A 210 -13.19 15.53 -17.37
CA PRO A 210 -13.61 14.19 -17.83
C PRO A 210 -12.84 13.69 -19.05
N ASN A 211 -12.38 14.61 -19.91
CA ASN A 211 -11.67 14.31 -21.15
C ASN A 211 -10.14 14.42 -21.05
N SER A 212 -9.58 14.56 -19.85
CA SER A 212 -8.12 14.63 -19.67
C SER A 212 -7.43 13.34 -20.14
N ILE A 213 -6.14 13.44 -20.47
CA ILE A 213 -5.30 12.28 -20.87
C ILE A 213 -5.36 11.18 -19.82
N THR A 214 -5.42 11.57 -18.55
CA THR A 214 -5.49 10.64 -17.41
C THR A 214 -6.83 9.93 -17.27
N ASN A 215 -7.93 10.48 -17.84
CA ASN A 215 -9.28 9.90 -17.75
C ASN A 215 -9.71 9.15 -19.01
N LYS A 216 -8.88 9.15 -20.10
CA LYS A 216 -9.18 8.39 -21.31
C LYS A 216 -8.97 6.89 -21.11
N GLU A 217 -9.73 6.09 -21.89
CA GLU A 217 -9.55 4.63 -21.96
C GLU A 217 -8.10 4.25 -22.30
N PHE A 218 -7.75 3.01 -22.00
CA PHE A 218 -6.42 2.47 -22.29
C PHE A 218 -6.12 2.56 -23.80
N SER A 219 -4.92 3.07 -24.13
CA SER A 219 -4.36 3.06 -25.49
C SER A 219 -2.92 2.54 -25.42
N GLU A 220 -2.40 2.02 -26.55
CA GLU A 220 -1.02 1.53 -26.63
C GLU A 220 0.02 2.62 -26.38
N GLU A 221 -0.32 3.89 -26.62
CA GLU A 221 0.55 5.03 -26.30
C GLU A 221 0.87 5.10 -24.80
N LYS A 222 -0.05 4.62 -23.92
CA LYS A 222 0.18 4.54 -22.47
C LYS A 222 1.28 3.53 -22.11
N LEU A 223 1.70 2.66 -23.01
CA LEU A 223 2.87 1.78 -22.82
C LEU A 223 4.19 2.54 -22.82
N SER A 224 4.20 3.83 -23.19
CA SER A 224 5.38 4.71 -23.02
C SER A 224 5.91 4.74 -21.58
N ILE A 225 5.09 4.35 -20.60
CA ILE A 225 5.54 4.16 -19.22
C ILE A 225 6.79 3.26 -19.13
N PHE A 226 6.84 2.18 -19.89
CA PHE A 226 8.00 1.28 -19.86
C PHE A 226 9.29 1.95 -20.37
N ASN A 227 9.21 2.76 -21.43
CA ASN A 227 10.34 3.56 -21.91
C ASN A 227 10.83 4.55 -20.85
N ILE A 228 9.88 5.14 -20.10
CA ILE A 228 10.18 6.04 -18.98
C ILE A 228 10.94 5.29 -17.87
N LEU A 229 10.49 4.09 -17.51
CA LEU A 229 11.17 3.28 -16.49
C LEU A 229 12.60 2.89 -16.92
N GLU A 230 12.83 2.59 -18.20
CA GLU A 230 14.18 2.35 -18.75
C GLU A 230 15.06 3.62 -18.69
N LYS A 231 14.46 4.80 -18.91
CA LYS A 231 15.19 6.08 -18.75
C LYS A 231 15.70 6.24 -17.32
N PHE A 232 14.93 5.88 -16.30
CA PHE A 232 15.39 5.86 -14.90
C PHE A 232 16.63 4.96 -14.75
N ASP A 233 16.59 3.73 -15.28
CA ASP A 233 17.75 2.82 -15.21
C ASP A 233 19.00 3.43 -15.86
N SER A 234 18.86 4.16 -16.96
CA SER A 234 20.00 4.78 -17.65
C SER A 234 20.66 5.90 -16.84
N TYR A 235 19.88 6.69 -16.10
CA TYR A 235 20.38 7.80 -15.28
C TYR A 235 21.03 7.34 -13.97
N PHE A 236 20.55 6.25 -13.38
CA PHE A 236 20.94 5.84 -12.03
C PHE A 236 21.71 4.50 -11.98
N LYS A 237 22.14 3.97 -13.12
CA LYS A 237 22.85 2.67 -13.22
C LYS A 237 24.14 2.59 -12.39
N ASP A 238 24.88 3.70 -12.31
CA ASP A 238 26.20 3.78 -11.67
C ASP A 238 26.12 4.36 -10.23
N GLU A 239 24.91 4.58 -9.70
CA GLU A 239 24.69 5.10 -8.36
C GLU A 239 24.82 3.99 -7.28
N ASN A 240 24.84 4.41 -6.01
CA ASN A 240 24.89 3.49 -4.87
C ASN A 240 23.58 2.69 -4.70
N ASP A 241 23.60 1.67 -3.85
CA ASP A 241 22.45 0.76 -3.68
C ASP A 241 21.23 1.45 -3.05
N ILE A 242 21.43 2.47 -2.20
CA ILE A 242 20.31 3.25 -1.62
C ILE A 242 19.59 4.02 -2.72
N THR A 243 20.33 4.73 -3.56
CA THR A 243 19.76 5.46 -4.71
C THR A 243 19.01 4.51 -5.65
N LYS A 244 19.61 3.35 -5.98
CA LYS A 244 18.97 2.32 -6.82
C LYS A 244 17.69 1.78 -6.19
N LEU A 245 17.69 1.49 -4.89
CA LEU A 245 16.50 1.08 -4.16
C LEU A 245 15.37 2.11 -4.28
N LEU A 246 15.67 3.39 -4.07
CA LEU A 246 14.68 4.46 -4.15
C LEU A 246 14.13 4.62 -5.58
N VAL A 247 14.97 4.43 -6.59
CA VAL A 247 14.57 4.40 -8.01
C VAL A 247 13.61 3.25 -8.29
N GLU A 248 13.92 2.02 -7.84
CA GLU A 248 13.03 0.88 -8.06
C GLU A 248 11.68 1.05 -7.33
N LYS A 249 11.68 1.62 -6.12
CA LYS A 249 10.45 1.98 -5.40
C LYS A 249 9.60 3.00 -6.16
N LEU A 250 10.24 4.05 -6.69
CA LEU A 250 9.54 5.06 -7.50
C LEU A 250 8.96 4.47 -8.78
N LYS A 251 9.72 3.64 -9.49
CA LYS A 251 9.26 2.92 -10.68
C LYS A 251 8.05 2.04 -10.36
N TYR A 252 8.11 1.28 -9.26
CA TYR A 252 7.02 0.43 -8.83
C TYR A 252 5.75 1.24 -8.50
N LEU A 253 5.88 2.35 -7.77
CA LEU A 253 4.77 3.25 -7.43
C LEU A 253 4.01 3.67 -8.70
N HIS A 254 4.73 4.18 -9.70
CA HIS A 254 4.12 4.66 -10.94
C HIS A 254 3.55 3.53 -11.79
N LEU A 255 4.26 2.41 -11.92
CA LEU A 255 3.76 1.27 -12.69
C LEU A 255 2.49 0.68 -12.06
N ASN A 256 2.44 0.60 -10.73
CA ASN A 256 1.26 0.13 -10.01
C ASN A 256 0.07 1.08 -10.16
N TYR A 257 0.29 2.40 -10.08
CA TYR A 257 -0.75 3.39 -10.33
C TYR A 257 -1.31 3.24 -11.76
N HIS A 258 -0.44 3.11 -12.77
CA HIS A 258 -0.85 2.94 -14.17
C HIS A 258 -1.63 1.64 -14.40
N ASP A 259 -1.20 0.54 -13.79
CA ASP A 259 -1.90 -0.74 -13.87
C ASP A 259 -3.33 -0.65 -13.31
N LEU A 260 -3.48 -0.03 -12.14
CA LEU A 260 -4.78 0.11 -11.47
C LEU A 260 -5.70 1.12 -12.19
N ALA A 261 -5.14 2.24 -12.67
CA ALA A 261 -5.92 3.34 -13.22
C ALA A 261 -6.35 3.11 -14.68
N PHE A 262 -5.55 2.41 -15.48
CA PHE A 262 -5.71 2.43 -16.94
C PHE A 262 -5.78 1.06 -17.59
N VAL A 263 -5.20 0.00 -17.01
CA VAL A 263 -5.06 -1.29 -17.72
C VAL A 263 -6.30 -2.15 -17.51
N PRO A 264 -7.03 -2.51 -18.59
CA PRO A 264 -8.24 -3.34 -18.46
C PRO A 264 -7.91 -4.74 -17.95
N GLU A 265 -8.78 -5.27 -17.08
CA GLU A 265 -8.68 -6.65 -16.60
C GLU A 265 -8.78 -7.66 -17.75
N ASN A 266 -8.19 -8.84 -17.57
CA ASN A 266 -8.21 -9.95 -18.52
C ASN A 266 -7.59 -9.65 -19.90
N THR A 267 -6.63 -8.73 -19.98
CA THR A 267 -5.89 -8.43 -21.20
C THR A 267 -4.44 -8.92 -21.12
N GLN A 268 -3.79 -9.06 -22.30
CA GLN A 268 -2.35 -9.34 -22.36
C GLN A 268 -1.53 -8.24 -21.68
N TYR A 269 -2.01 -7.00 -21.71
CA TYR A 269 -1.35 -5.85 -21.07
C TYR A 269 -1.36 -6.01 -19.54
N LYS A 270 -2.46 -6.48 -18.94
CA LYS A 270 -2.53 -6.74 -17.50
C LYS A 270 -1.47 -7.77 -17.05
N GLN A 271 -1.24 -8.79 -17.86
CA GLN A 271 -0.19 -9.79 -17.60
C GLN A 271 1.22 -9.18 -17.71
N LEU A 272 1.45 -8.30 -18.70
CA LEU A 272 2.72 -7.57 -18.85
C LEU A 272 3.00 -6.70 -17.63
N TYR A 273 2.02 -5.90 -17.18
CA TYR A 273 2.18 -5.05 -15.99
C TYR A 273 2.43 -5.89 -14.73
N LYS A 274 1.72 -6.99 -14.58
CA LYS A 274 1.94 -7.93 -13.46
C LYS A 274 3.37 -8.46 -13.46
N TYR A 275 3.89 -8.88 -14.61
CA TYR A 275 5.25 -9.38 -14.75
C TYR A 275 6.30 -8.32 -14.42
N GLU A 276 6.18 -7.11 -14.97
CA GLU A 276 7.15 -6.03 -14.72
C GLU A 276 7.10 -5.54 -13.25
N LYS A 277 5.91 -5.49 -12.63
CA LYS A 277 5.79 -5.20 -11.19
C LYS A 277 6.51 -6.24 -10.34
N GLN A 278 6.35 -7.52 -10.64
CA GLN A 278 7.06 -8.59 -9.92
C GLN A 278 8.59 -8.46 -10.05
N LYS A 279 9.07 -8.13 -11.24
CA LYS A 279 10.49 -7.88 -11.48
C LYS A 279 11.03 -6.69 -10.67
N LEU A 280 10.28 -5.59 -10.58
CA LEU A 280 10.64 -4.44 -9.74
C LEU A 280 10.67 -4.81 -8.26
N LEU A 281 9.67 -5.54 -7.77
CA LEU A 281 9.64 -6.00 -6.38
C LEU A 281 10.81 -6.92 -6.03
N SER A 282 11.21 -7.80 -6.96
CA SER A 282 12.40 -8.64 -6.76
C SER A 282 13.66 -7.79 -6.62
N LYS A 283 13.83 -6.76 -7.45
CA LYS A 283 14.97 -5.83 -7.35
C LYS A 283 14.95 -5.03 -6.04
N ILE A 284 13.78 -4.53 -5.63
CA ILE A 284 13.61 -3.83 -4.34
C ILE A 284 14.06 -4.74 -3.21
N ALA A 285 13.59 -5.99 -3.19
CA ALA A 285 13.98 -6.98 -2.19
C ALA A 285 15.48 -7.30 -2.21
N ASP A 286 16.10 -7.32 -3.40
CA ASP A 286 17.55 -7.53 -3.54
C ASP A 286 18.36 -6.38 -2.92
N TYR A 287 17.91 -5.12 -3.08
CA TYR A 287 18.57 -3.93 -2.49
C TYR A 287 18.30 -3.76 -1.00
N GLU A 288 17.11 -4.11 -0.52
CA GLU A 288 16.77 -4.08 0.92
C GLU A 288 17.50 -5.18 1.71
N GLY A 289 18.28 -6.04 1.02
CA GLY A 289 18.84 -7.26 1.57
C GLY A 289 17.66 -8.17 1.94
N ARG A 290 17.31 -9.08 1.04
CA ARG A 290 16.08 -9.91 1.11
C ARG A 290 15.69 -10.21 2.54
N THR A 291 14.65 -9.54 3.01
CA THR A 291 14.16 -9.70 4.38
C THR A 291 13.74 -11.14 4.61
N LEU A 292 14.37 -11.82 5.53
CA LEU A 292 14.08 -13.22 5.82
C LEU A 292 12.69 -13.34 6.45
N ILE A 293 11.85 -14.21 5.91
CA ILE A 293 10.55 -14.58 6.48
C ILE A 293 10.69 -15.94 7.16
N SER A 294 10.29 -16.05 8.44
CA SER A 294 10.17 -17.32 9.13
C SER A 294 8.76 -17.88 9.00
N ILE A 295 8.63 -19.06 8.42
CA ILE A 295 7.39 -19.84 8.34
C ILE A 295 7.43 -20.87 9.47
N ILE A 296 6.48 -20.82 10.40
CA ILE A 296 6.40 -21.75 11.54
C ILE A 296 5.28 -22.75 11.28
N ILE A 297 5.61 -24.03 11.30
CA ILE A 297 4.68 -25.14 11.04
C ILE A 297 4.69 -26.09 12.24
N PRO A 298 3.64 -26.08 13.09
CA PRO A 298 3.44 -27.07 14.13
C PRO A 298 2.98 -28.38 13.52
N ILE A 299 3.55 -29.51 13.92
CA ILE A 299 3.32 -30.82 13.31
C ILE A 299 2.96 -31.85 14.38
N TYR A 300 1.77 -32.44 14.28
CA TYR A 300 1.36 -33.55 15.13
C TYR A 300 0.34 -34.44 14.41
N ASN A 301 0.71 -35.70 14.13
CA ASN A 301 -0.17 -36.74 13.58
C ASN A 301 -0.84 -36.34 12.24
N VAL A 302 -0.04 -35.87 11.24
CA VAL A 302 -0.52 -35.28 9.97
C VAL A 302 0.16 -35.88 8.73
N GLU A 303 0.66 -37.10 8.78
CA GLU A 303 1.39 -37.76 7.68
C GLU A 303 0.65 -37.72 6.34
N ASN A 304 -0.69 -37.74 6.36
CA ASN A 304 -1.53 -37.76 5.16
C ASN A 304 -1.61 -36.42 4.44
N TYR A 305 -1.33 -35.32 5.11
CA TYR A 305 -1.50 -33.95 4.61
C TYR A 305 -0.19 -33.18 4.47
N LEU A 306 0.79 -33.55 5.31
CA LEU A 306 2.03 -32.79 5.48
C LEU A 306 2.79 -32.57 4.17
N ARG A 307 2.83 -33.55 3.26
CA ARG A 307 3.54 -33.39 1.98
C ARG A 307 2.92 -32.27 1.15
N GLN A 308 1.60 -32.17 1.06
CA GLN A 308 0.93 -31.11 0.31
C GLN A 308 1.24 -29.74 0.92
N CYS A 309 1.24 -29.62 2.24
CA CYS A 309 1.66 -28.42 2.94
C CYS A 309 3.09 -28.01 2.53
N LEU A 310 4.05 -28.90 2.70
CA LEU A 310 5.47 -28.61 2.46
C LEU A 310 5.78 -28.34 0.97
N ASP A 311 5.13 -29.07 0.05
CA ASP A 311 5.24 -28.80 -1.40
C ASP A 311 4.76 -27.40 -1.76
N SER A 312 3.70 -26.91 -1.12
CA SER A 312 3.19 -25.56 -1.32
C SER A 312 4.17 -24.47 -0.82
N ILE A 313 4.96 -24.77 0.21
CA ILE A 313 6.03 -23.89 0.71
C ILE A 313 7.23 -23.89 -0.25
N VAL A 314 7.64 -25.05 -0.76
CA VAL A 314 8.71 -25.15 -1.76
C VAL A 314 8.38 -24.34 -3.01
N ALA A 315 7.10 -24.31 -3.40
CA ALA A 315 6.61 -23.61 -4.59
C ALA A 315 6.44 -22.09 -4.43
N GLN A 316 6.76 -21.50 -3.28
CA GLN A 316 6.58 -20.06 -3.07
C GLN A 316 7.43 -19.23 -4.03
N THR A 317 6.85 -18.15 -4.59
CA THR A 317 7.56 -17.18 -5.44
C THR A 317 8.57 -16.35 -4.65
N TYR A 318 8.25 -16.01 -3.41
CA TYR A 318 9.18 -15.37 -2.48
C TYR A 318 10.18 -16.40 -1.95
N GLN A 319 11.48 -16.26 -2.29
CA GLN A 319 12.48 -17.29 -2.05
C GLN A 319 13.27 -17.14 -0.74
N ASN A 320 13.33 -15.92 -0.15
CA ASN A 320 14.12 -15.68 1.06
C ASN A 320 13.32 -15.97 2.33
N PHE A 321 13.04 -17.23 2.56
CA PHE A 321 12.38 -17.70 3.77
C PHE A 321 13.15 -18.82 4.45
N GLU A 322 12.90 -19.04 5.71
CA GLU A 322 13.18 -20.27 6.45
C GLU A 322 11.85 -20.92 6.86
N CYS A 323 11.79 -22.24 6.78
CA CYS A 323 10.63 -23.02 7.20
C CYS A 323 11.01 -23.85 8.44
N ILE A 324 10.39 -23.53 9.56
CA ILE A 324 10.68 -24.11 10.88
C ILE A 324 9.60 -25.15 11.18
N LEU A 325 9.98 -26.41 11.05
CA LEU A 325 9.13 -27.58 11.29
C LEU A 325 9.26 -28.01 12.74
N ILE A 326 8.20 -27.89 13.53
CA ILE A 326 8.18 -28.29 14.94
C ILE A 326 7.34 -29.54 15.09
N ASN A 327 7.98 -30.68 15.21
CA ASN A 327 7.32 -31.95 15.52
C ASN A 327 7.02 -32.05 17.01
N ASP A 328 5.74 -32.01 17.35
CA ASP A 328 5.23 -32.07 18.72
C ASP A 328 4.99 -33.52 19.17
N GLY A 329 5.97 -34.40 18.94
CA GLY A 329 5.92 -35.82 19.36
C GLY A 329 4.91 -36.63 18.53
N SER A 330 4.90 -36.45 17.20
CA SER A 330 3.98 -37.21 16.32
C SER A 330 4.16 -38.72 16.43
N PRO A 331 3.08 -39.50 16.57
CA PRO A 331 3.14 -40.96 16.64
C PRO A 331 3.19 -41.64 15.26
N ASP A 332 2.99 -40.88 14.16
CA ASP A 332 2.94 -41.33 12.75
C ASP A 332 4.28 -41.03 12.01
N ASN A 333 4.29 -41.16 10.68
CA ASN A 333 5.49 -40.94 9.87
C ASN A 333 5.78 -39.45 9.58
N SER A 334 5.11 -38.50 10.21
CA SER A 334 5.32 -37.05 10.00
C SER A 334 6.78 -36.65 10.21
N SER A 335 7.47 -37.23 11.20
CA SER A 335 8.90 -37.00 11.47
C SER A 335 9.80 -37.36 10.28
N ASP A 336 9.57 -38.50 9.63
CA ASP A 336 10.36 -38.94 8.47
C ASP A 336 10.12 -38.06 7.25
N ILE A 337 8.88 -37.62 7.03
CA ILE A 337 8.53 -36.64 6.00
C ILE A 337 9.32 -35.34 6.21
N CYS A 338 9.33 -34.80 7.42
CA CYS A 338 10.08 -33.56 7.73
C CYS A 338 11.56 -33.71 7.39
N ARG A 339 12.20 -34.81 7.84
CA ARG A 339 13.63 -35.06 7.58
C ARG A 339 13.94 -35.18 6.09
N GLU A 340 13.01 -35.72 5.29
CA GLU A 340 13.15 -35.76 3.84
C GLU A 340 13.24 -34.35 3.25
N TYR A 341 12.36 -33.41 3.62
CA TYR A 341 12.40 -32.03 3.11
C TYR A 341 13.64 -31.27 3.58
N VAL A 342 14.03 -31.41 4.84
CA VAL A 342 15.29 -30.81 5.35
C VAL A 342 16.53 -31.29 4.59
N SER A 343 16.54 -32.57 4.16
CA SER A 343 17.65 -33.11 3.36
C SER A 343 17.72 -32.57 1.94
N LYS A 344 16.59 -32.10 1.39
CA LYS A 344 16.46 -31.63 0.00
C LYS A 344 16.56 -30.11 -0.15
N ASP A 345 16.16 -29.36 0.88
CA ASP A 345 16.09 -27.90 0.82
C ASP A 345 16.61 -27.28 2.14
N SER A 346 17.72 -26.56 2.05
CA SER A 346 18.40 -25.94 3.20
C SER A 346 17.59 -24.86 3.92
N ARG A 347 16.50 -24.40 3.33
CA ARG A 347 15.58 -23.44 3.94
C ARG A 347 14.73 -24.09 5.03
N PHE A 348 14.57 -25.41 5.00
CA PHE A 348 13.81 -26.16 6.00
C PHE A 348 14.69 -26.53 7.21
N LYS A 349 14.15 -26.35 8.40
CA LYS A 349 14.77 -26.68 9.68
C LYS A 349 13.80 -27.53 10.50
N TYR A 350 14.29 -28.58 11.12
CA TYR A 350 13.48 -29.52 11.89
C TYR A 350 13.87 -29.51 13.35
N PHE A 351 12.87 -29.40 14.20
CA PHE A 351 12.98 -29.52 15.64
C PHE A 351 11.92 -30.50 16.15
N GLU A 352 12.26 -31.25 17.17
CA GLU A 352 11.40 -32.25 17.77
C GLU A 352 11.33 -32.04 19.29
N LYS A 353 10.14 -32.22 19.86
CA LYS A 353 9.89 -32.11 21.30
C LYS A 353 8.84 -33.13 21.73
N ASP A 354 8.74 -33.38 23.02
CA ASP A 354 7.64 -34.13 23.62
C ASP A 354 6.31 -33.35 23.38
N ASN A 355 5.21 -34.08 23.20
CA ASN A 355 3.90 -33.49 22.94
C ASN A 355 3.51 -32.53 24.07
N GLY A 356 3.33 -31.26 23.72
CA GLY A 356 2.93 -30.16 24.61
C GLY A 356 1.79 -29.32 24.02
N GLY A 357 1.24 -29.74 22.87
CA GLY A 357 0.16 -29.05 22.17
C GLY A 357 0.64 -27.97 21.20
N VAL A 358 -0.29 -27.54 20.35
CA VAL A 358 -0.02 -26.61 19.22
C VAL A 358 0.59 -25.27 19.68
N SER A 359 0.12 -24.71 20.80
CA SER A 359 0.68 -23.48 21.40
C SER A 359 2.16 -23.61 21.74
N SER A 360 2.53 -24.72 22.38
CA SER A 360 3.92 -25.02 22.75
C SER A 360 4.80 -25.20 21.50
N ALA A 361 4.29 -25.89 20.47
CA ALA A 361 5.00 -26.03 19.20
C ALA A 361 5.20 -24.69 18.48
N ARG A 362 4.16 -23.84 18.40
CA ARG A 362 4.28 -22.49 17.80
C ARG A 362 5.25 -21.60 18.58
N ASN A 363 5.23 -21.64 19.92
CA ASN A 363 6.17 -20.90 20.76
C ASN A 363 7.62 -21.30 20.51
N LEU A 364 7.90 -22.60 20.43
CA LEU A 364 9.23 -23.10 20.10
C LEU A 364 9.66 -22.65 18.69
N GLY A 365 8.73 -22.60 17.74
CA GLY A 365 8.96 -22.07 16.41
C GLY A 365 9.33 -20.59 16.43
N ILE A 366 8.66 -19.77 17.25
CA ILE A 366 9.01 -18.35 17.45
C ILE A 366 10.42 -18.21 18.00
N GLU A 367 10.83 -19.03 18.97
CA GLU A 367 12.17 -18.99 19.58
C GLU A 367 13.29 -19.31 18.57
N HIS A 368 13.00 -20.16 17.59
CA HIS A 368 13.97 -20.55 16.57
C HIS A 368 13.93 -19.67 15.31
N SER A 369 12.95 -18.76 15.22
CA SER A 369 12.81 -17.86 14.08
C SER A 369 13.94 -16.81 14.05
N LYS A 370 14.42 -16.51 12.83
CA LYS A 370 15.46 -15.51 12.57
C LYS A 370 14.99 -14.43 11.61
N GLY A 371 13.81 -14.62 11.02
CA GLY A 371 13.22 -13.70 10.07
C GLY A 371 12.76 -12.41 10.72
N GLU A 372 12.83 -11.32 9.98
CA GLU A 372 12.24 -10.03 10.39
C GLU A 372 10.71 -10.06 10.36
N TYR A 373 10.15 -11.07 9.68
CA TYR A 373 8.72 -11.34 9.63
C TYR A 373 8.44 -12.79 9.94
N ILE A 374 7.27 -13.03 10.54
CA ILE A 374 6.82 -14.37 10.95
C ILE A 374 5.43 -14.61 10.35
N THR A 375 5.23 -15.81 9.82
CA THR A 375 3.92 -16.35 9.43
C THR A 375 3.76 -17.77 9.98
N PHE A 376 2.52 -18.18 10.23
CA PHE A 376 2.18 -19.52 10.69
C PHE A 376 1.36 -20.23 9.62
N ILE A 377 1.63 -21.50 9.40
CA ILE A 377 0.85 -22.36 8.50
C ILE A 377 0.59 -23.67 9.24
N ASP A 378 -0.66 -24.06 9.33
CA ASP A 378 -1.02 -25.36 9.94
C ASP A 378 -0.66 -26.51 9.00
N SER A 379 -0.15 -27.58 9.55
CA SER A 379 0.48 -28.68 8.78
C SER A 379 -0.49 -29.53 7.96
N ASP A 380 -1.78 -29.41 8.19
CA ASP A 380 -2.85 -30.03 7.41
C ASP A 380 -3.43 -29.10 6.32
N ASP A 381 -3.00 -27.84 6.27
CA ASP A 381 -3.37 -26.84 5.30
C ASP A 381 -2.32 -26.70 4.18
N TRP A 382 -2.56 -25.82 3.21
CA TRP A 382 -1.58 -25.43 2.20
C TRP A 382 -1.83 -24.00 1.68
N VAL A 383 -0.90 -23.48 0.89
CA VAL A 383 -0.96 -22.11 0.38
C VAL A 383 -0.71 -22.04 -1.12
N ASP A 384 -1.26 -21.01 -1.78
CA ASP A 384 -0.94 -20.72 -3.18
C ASP A 384 0.52 -20.24 -3.31
N SER A 385 1.11 -20.38 -4.49
CA SER A 385 2.54 -20.07 -4.71
C SER A 385 2.92 -18.62 -4.48
N ASP A 386 1.98 -17.69 -4.49
CA ASP A 386 2.19 -16.27 -4.27
C ASP A 386 1.78 -15.77 -2.85
N TYR A 387 1.54 -16.69 -1.92
CA TYR A 387 1.11 -16.39 -0.55
C TYR A 387 2.07 -15.44 0.19
N LEU A 388 3.35 -15.81 0.29
CA LEU A 388 4.35 -14.98 0.96
C LEU A 388 4.54 -13.65 0.27
N GLU A 389 4.62 -13.66 -1.06
CA GLU A 389 4.78 -12.48 -1.89
C GLU A 389 3.63 -11.48 -1.69
N ALA A 390 2.39 -11.98 -1.69
CA ALA A 390 1.21 -11.15 -1.51
C ALA A 390 1.17 -10.44 -0.15
N LEU A 391 1.45 -11.19 0.92
CA LEU A 391 1.47 -10.66 2.28
C LEU A 391 2.62 -9.67 2.47
N TYR A 392 3.84 -10.02 2.04
CA TYR A 392 5.04 -9.22 2.21
C TYR A 392 4.98 -7.91 1.41
N THR A 393 4.60 -7.99 0.12
CA THR A 393 4.43 -6.81 -0.72
C THR A 393 3.44 -5.83 -0.12
N THR A 394 2.27 -6.32 0.31
CA THR A 394 1.26 -5.48 0.93
C THR A 394 1.77 -4.82 2.23
N LEU A 395 2.49 -5.58 3.05
CA LEU A 395 3.05 -5.07 4.29
C LEU A 395 4.05 -3.94 4.05
N LEU A 396 4.92 -4.09 3.04
CA LEU A 396 5.90 -3.06 2.65
C LEU A 396 5.22 -1.83 2.05
N GLU A 397 4.31 -2.01 1.07
CA GLU A 397 3.60 -0.91 0.41
C GLU A 397 2.92 0.01 1.41
N GLU A 398 2.32 -0.58 2.43
CA GLU A 398 1.57 0.16 3.44
C GLU A 398 2.42 0.58 4.64
N GLY A 399 3.65 0.07 4.77
CA GLY A 399 4.47 0.26 5.98
C GLY A 399 3.80 -0.33 7.23
N ALA A 400 3.03 -1.42 7.06
CA ALA A 400 2.24 -2.01 8.12
C ALA A 400 3.07 -2.87 9.07
N ASP A 401 2.53 -3.16 10.25
CA ASP A 401 3.11 -4.10 11.21
C ASP A 401 2.60 -5.53 10.98
N ILE A 402 1.35 -5.63 10.50
CA ILE A 402 0.66 -6.90 10.23
C ILE A 402 -0.10 -6.78 8.92
N THR A 403 0.03 -7.80 8.06
CA THR A 403 -0.87 -8.05 6.95
C THR A 403 -1.78 -9.22 7.28
N VAL A 404 -3.07 -9.07 6.98
CA VAL A 404 -4.10 -10.11 7.14
C VAL A 404 -4.71 -10.37 5.77
N SER A 405 -4.68 -11.62 5.29
CA SER A 405 -5.40 -12.04 4.09
C SER A 405 -6.61 -12.88 4.43
N THR A 406 -7.59 -12.92 3.54
CA THR A 406 -8.65 -13.92 3.62
C THR A 406 -8.13 -15.30 3.24
N TYR A 407 -8.97 -16.32 3.36
CA TYR A 407 -8.64 -17.70 3.00
C TYR A 407 -9.82 -18.35 2.25
N LYS A 408 -9.54 -19.43 1.55
CA LYS A 408 -10.54 -20.33 0.98
C LYS A 408 -10.54 -21.65 1.74
N GLN A 409 -11.72 -22.24 1.91
CA GLN A 409 -11.89 -23.49 2.61
C GLN A 409 -12.00 -24.64 1.61
N PHE A 410 -11.25 -25.72 1.82
CA PHE A 410 -11.37 -26.96 1.08
C PHE A 410 -11.99 -28.03 1.95
N ASN A 411 -13.16 -28.57 1.56
CA ASN A 411 -13.81 -29.61 2.29
C ASN A 411 -13.44 -30.98 1.70
N ILE A 412 -12.81 -31.83 2.53
CA ILE A 412 -12.31 -33.15 2.11
C ILE A 412 -13.42 -34.16 1.81
N ASN A 413 -14.63 -33.97 2.33
CA ASN A 413 -15.73 -34.94 2.17
C ASN A 413 -16.42 -34.82 0.82
N ASP A 414 -16.54 -33.62 0.27
CA ASP A 414 -17.18 -33.35 -1.03
C ASP A 414 -16.18 -32.91 -2.11
N ASN A 415 -14.91 -32.78 -1.74
CA ASN A 415 -13.81 -32.37 -2.62
C ASN A 415 -14.07 -31.01 -3.31
N CYS A 416 -14.69 -30.08 -2.57
CA CYS A 416 -15.08 -28.76 -3.07
C CYS A 416 -14.38 -27.63 -2.32
N PHE A 417 -14.11 -26.54 -3.04
CA PHE A 417 -13.69 -25.28 -2.45
C PHE A 417 -14.89 -24.41 -2.09
N TYR A 418 -14.87 -23.87 -0.88
CA TYR A 418 -15.82 -22.88 -0.42
C TYR A 418 -15.09 -21.55 -0.30
N LEU A 419 -15.48 -20.60 -1.15
CA LEU A 419 -14.97 -19.24 -1.12
C LEU A 419 -15.80 -18.44 -0.13
N HIS A 420 -15.17 -17.87 0.86
CA HIS A 420 -15.80 -16.89 1.72
C HIS A 420 -15.78 -15.52 1.01
N ALA A 421 -16.46 -15.47 -0.16
CA ALA A 421 -16.65 -14.25 -0.92
C ALA A 421 -17.63 -13.32 -0.18
N PHE A 422 -17.16 -12.64 0.85
CA PHE A 422 -17.94 -11.61 1.49
C PHE A 422 -17.92 -10.35 0.63
N GLN A 423 -19.09 -9.88 0.28
CA GLN A 423 -19.28 -8.55 -0.32
C GLN A 423 -18.99 -7.49 0.76
N ARG A 424 -17.71 -7.27 1.08
CA ARG A 424 -17.30 -6.26 2.07
C ARG A 424 -17.25 -4.85 1.49
N GLY A 425 -17.32 -4.72 0.16
CA GLY A 425 -17.19 -3.43 -0.50
C GLY A 425 -15.76 -2.88 -0.51
N TYR A 426 -14.75 -3.67 -0.13
CA TYR A 426 -13.34 -3.28 -0.22
C TYR A 426 -12.42 -4.49 -0.47
N ASP A 427 -11.42 -4.31 -1.32
CA ASP A 427 -10.37 -5.31 -1.59
C ASP A 427 -9.18 -5.15 -0.64
N LYS A 428 -8.95 -3.94 -0.14
CA LYS A 428 -7.91 -3.61 0.85
C LYS A 428 -8.48 -2.65 1.89
N LYS A 429 -8.15 -2.86 3.16
CA LYS A 429 -8.50 -1.95 4.25
C LYS A 429 -7.38 -1.85 5.27
N ILE A 430 -7.15 -0.64 5.73
CA ILE A 430 -6.15 -0.32 6.73
C ILE A 430 -6.85 -0.01 8.05
N PHE A 431 -6.27 -0.51 9.15
CA PHE A 431 -6.73 -0.28 10.50
C PHE A 431 -5.56 0.14 11.40
N THR A 432 -5.84 0.96 12.38
CA THR A 432 -5.05 1.00 13.60
C THR A 432 -5.42 -0.18 14.51
N GLY A 433 -4.55 -0.56 15.45
CA GLY A 433 -4.85 -1.64 16.40
C GLY A 433 -6.17 -1.44 17.14
N PRO A 434 -6.41 -0.28 17.78
CA PRO A 434 -7.70 0.04 18.43
C PRO A 434 -8.91 -0.06 17.49
N GLU A 435 -8.83 0.50 16.27
CA GLU A 435 -9.94 0.40 15.31
C GLU A 435 -10.26 -1.04 14.93
N LEU A 436 -9.23 -1.89 14.74
CA LEU A 436 -9.46 -3.29 14.44
C LEU A 436 -10.14 -3.99 15.63
N ILE A 437 -9.66 -3.75 16.85
CA ILE A 437 -10.27 -4.32 18.06
C ILE A 437 -11.71 -3.87 18.22
N ASP A 438 -12.02 -2.59 18.08
CA ASP A 438 -13.42 -2.07 18.21
C ASP A 438 -14.38 -2.72 17.19
N ASN A 439 -13.86 -3.19 16.07
CA ASN A 439 -14.63 -3.85 15.01
C ASN A 439 -14.43 -5.37 14.94
N LEU A 440 -13.57 -5.95 15.77
CA LEU A 440 -13.11 -7.34 15.63
C LEU A 440 -14.25 -8.36 15.63
N GLN A 441 -15.24 -8.18 16.49
CA GLN A 441 -16.38 -9.07 16.57
C GLN A 441 -17.22 -9.04 15.29
N LEU A 442 -17.52 -7.83 14.78
CA LEU A 442 -18.24 -7.66 13.53
C LEU A 442 -17.43 -8.27 12.36
N LEU A 443 -16.13 -8.01 12.30
CA LEU A 443 -15.26 -8.52 11.27
C LEU A 443 -15.14 -10.05 11.34
N SER A 444 -14.97 -10.62 12.53
CA SER A 444 -14.85 -12.08 12.73
C SER A 444 -16.16 -12.83 12.47
N SER A 445 -17.31 -12.18 12.57
CA SER A 445 -18.58 -12.78 12.19
C SER A 445 -18.72 -12.98 10.68
N PHE A 446 -17.99 -12.19 9.90
CA PHE A 446 -17.96 -12.27 8.44
C PHE A 446 -16.76 -13.07 7.91
N ASP A 447 -15.64 -13.05 8.63
CA ASP A 447 -14.38 -13.64 8.17
C ASP A 447 -13.52 -14.06 9.37
N HIS A 448 -13.37 -15.37 9.53
CA HIS A 448 -12.60 -15.94 10.62
C HIS A 448 -11.09 -15.66 10.51
N SER A 449 -10.59 -15.14 9.37
CA SER A 449 -9.18 -14.79 9.20
C SER A 449 -8.63 -13.83 10.24
N TYR A 450 -9.46 -12.97 10.83
CA TYR A 450 -8.99 -12.06 11.90
C TYR A 450 -8.60 -12.79 13.19
N GLY A 451 -9.33 -13.83 13.56
CA GLY A 451 -9.10 -14.57 14.80
C GLY A 451 -8.24 -15.83 14.66
N SER A 452 -8.16 -16.42 13.46
CA SER A 452 -7.37 -17.64 13.21
C SER A 452 -5.89 -17.35 13.08
N VAL A 453 -5.04 -18.37 13.13
CA VAL A 453 -3.60 -18.24 12.87
C VAL A 453 -3.31 -18.01 11.38
N CYS A 454 -4.21 -18.43 10.51
CA CYS A 454 -4.06 -18.47 9.07
C CYS A 454 -3.93 -17.08 8.41
N GLY A 455 -3.23 -17.02 7.28
CA GLY A 455 -3.27 -15.87 6.38
C GLY A 455 -2.68 -14.57 6.92
N LYS A 456 -1.67 -14.63 7.79
CA LYS A 456 -1.06 -13.43 8.36
C LYS A 456 0.45 -13.40 8.26
N LEU A 457 0.99 -12.19 8.10
CA LEU A 457 2.43 -11.90 8.21
C LEU A 457 2.61 -10.76 9.21
N VAL A 458 3.49 -10.95 10.18
CA VAL A 458 3.74 -9.98 11.25
C VAL A 458 5.23 -9.68 11.39
N LYS A 459 5.59 -8.43 11.69
CA LYS A 459 6.97 -8.06 12.06
C LYS A 459 7.41 -8.82 13.33
N SER A 460 8.56 -9.49 13.28
CA SER A 460 9.07 -10.29 14.41
C SER A 460 9.25 -9.49 15.69
N VAL A 461 9.64 -8.21 15.59
CA VAL A 461 9.76 -7.30 16.75
C VAL A 461 8.44 -7.15 17.53
N ARG A 462 7.28 -7.31 16.87
CA ARG A 462 5.98 -7.26 17.56
C ARG A 462 5.69 -8.56 18.34
N VAL A 463 6.35 -9.66 17.99
CA VAL A 463 6.15 -10.99 18.58
C VAL A 463 7.13 -11.27 19.73
N GLU A 464 8.20 -10.48 19.91
CA GLU A 464 9.28 -10.73 20.88
C GLU A 464 8.80 -11.11 22.28
N ASN A 465 7.79 -10.41 22.81
CA ASN A 465 7.27 -10.57 24.17
C ASN A 465 5.86 -11.18 24.20
N ILE A 466 5.35 -11.67 23.08
CA ILE A 466 4.02 -12.27 22.99
C ILE A 466 4.18 -13.76 22.65
N ARG A 467 3.47 -14.61 23.38
CA ARG A 467 3.46 -16.06 23.19
C ARG A 467 2.04 -16.57 23.17
N PHE A 468 1.84 -17.70 22.48
CA PHE A 468 0.63 -18.49 22.62
C PHE A 468 0.52 -19.02 24.05
N ASN A 469 -0.68 -19.01 24.58
CA ASN A 469 -0.93 -19.53 25.92
C ASN A 469 -1.00 -21.05 25.88
N GLU A 470 -0.06 -21.74 26.54
CA GLU A 470 0.05 -23.20 26.54
C GLU A 470 -1.00 -23.89 27.42
N GLU A 471 -1.63 -23.14 28.32
CA GLU A 471 -2.72 -23.64 29.16
C GLU A 471 -4.07 -23.61 28.46
N THR A 472 -4.15 -22.93 27.30
CA THR A 472 -5.37 -22.76 26.53
C THR A 472 -5.54 -23.90 25.52
N THR A 473 -6.68 -24.56 25.57
CA THR A 473 -7.00 -25.69 24.65
C THR A 473 -7.90 -25.29 23.48
N LEU A 474 -8.49 -24.09 23.51
CA LEU A 474 -9.32 -23.54 22.44
C LEU A 474 -9.28 -22.00 22.50
N GLY A 475 -9.11 -21.36 21.33
CA GLY A 475 -9.09 -19.90 21.22
C GLY A 475 -7.71 -19.26 21.49
N GLU A 476 -6.65 -20.07 21.55
CA GLU A 476 -5.26 -19.62 21.69
C GLU A 476 -4.83 -18.67 20.56
N ASP A 477 -5.34 -18.91 19.35
CA ASP A 477 -5.08 -18.10 18.18
C ASP A 477 -5.64 -16.68 18.35
N MET A 478 -6.91 -16.58 18.76
CA MET A 478 -7.58 -15.30 18.99
C MET A 478 -6.83 -14.51 20.06
N GLU A 479 -6.42 -15.17 21.17
CA GLU A 479 -5.68 -14.54 22.26
C GLU A 479 -4.34 -13.97 21.77
N PHE A 480 -3.60 -14.72 20.99
CA PHE A 480 -2.32 -14.30 20.43
C PHE A 480 -2.48 -13.09 19.50
N TRP A 481 -3.45 -13.15 18.57
CA TRP A 481 -3.62 -12.09 17.57
C TRP A 481 -4.19 -10.80 18.16
N TYR A 482 -5.16 -10.85 19.09
CA TYR A 482 -5.65 -9.58 19.65
C TYR A 482 -4.58 -8.84 20.47
N LYS A 483 -3.68 -9.57 21.13
CA LYS A 483 -2.54 -8.95 21.81
C LYS A 483 -1.62 -8.24 20.82
N LEU A 484 -1.33 -8.86 19.69
CA LEU A 484 -0.55 -8.26 18.61
C LEU A 484 -1.25 -7.06 17.97
N PHE A 485 -2.54 -7.17 17.70
CA PHE A 485 -3.31 -6.05 17.15
C PHE A 485 -3.26 -4.83 18.06
N LEU A 486 -3.44 -5.02 19.37
CA LEU A 486 -3.42 -3.92 20.35
C LEU A 486 -2.11 -3.14 20.43
N ILE A 487 -0.99 -3.75 20.05
CA ILE A 487 0.34 -3.10 20.08
C ILE A 487 0.83 -2.69 18.69
N SER A 488 0.05 -2.94 17.65
CA SER A 488 0.39 -2.61 16.26
C SER A 488 -0.17 -1.24 15.89
N ASP A 489 0.67 -0.44 15.23
CA ASP A 489 0.29 0.90 14.80
C ASP A 489 -0.55 0.84 13.52
N LYS A 490 -0.21 -0.10 12.62
CA LYS A 490 -0.88 -0.23 11.32
C LYS A 490 -1.06 -1.71 10.94
N ILE A 491 -2.30 -2.08 10.65
CA ILE A 491 -2.69 -3.41 10.21
C ILE A 491 -3.39 -3.27 8.88
N VAL A 492 -2.99 -4.06 7.89
CA VAL A 492 -3.60 -4.04 6.56
C VAL A 492 -4.28 -5.37 6.27
N TYR A 493 -5.54 -5.30 5.86
CA TYR A 493 -6.32 -6.43 5.37
C TYR A 493 -6.36 -6.40 3.85
N ILE A 494 -6.19 -7.58 3.22
CA ILE A 494 -6.38 -7.78 1.78
C ILE A 494 -7.39 -8.90 1.52
N ASN A 495 -8.29 -8.66 0.59
CA ASN A 495 -9.24 -9.67 0.11
C ASN A 495 -8.57 -10.58 -0.93
N LYS A 496 -7.61 -11.39 -0.48
CA LYS A 496 -6.84 -12.32 -1.32
C LYS A 496 -6.77 -13.68 -0.64
N ASP A 497 -7.34 -14.71 -1.24
CA ASP A 497 -7.56 -16.04 -0.69
C ASP A 497 -6.42 -17.03 -1.01
N THR A 498 -5.18 -16.62 -0.73
CA THR A 498 -3.98 -17.42 -1.00
C THR A 498 -3.68 -18.51 0.05
N TYR A 499 -4.39 -18.52 1.15
CA TYR A 499 -4.35 -19.59 2.15
C TYR A 499 -5.52 -20.57 1.95
N ILE A 500 -5.28 -21.87 2.04
CA ILE A 500 -6.31 -22.89 1.85
C ILE A 500 -6.46 -23.69 3.15
N TYR A 501 -7.57 -23.44 3.86
CA TYR A 501 -7.95 -24.14 5.08
C TYR A 501 -8.64 -25.45 4.76
N ARG A 502 -8.11 -26.57 5.27
CA ARG A 502 -8.70 -27.90 5.12
C ARG A 502 -9.72 -28.16 6.20
N SER A 503 -10.95 -28.53 5.81
CA SER A 503 -12.03 -28.85 6.74
C SER A 503 -12.64 -30.22 6.52
N SER A 504 -13.19 -30.78 7.58
CA SER A 504 -14.03 -31.99 7.53
C SER A 504 -15.38 -31.71 8.20
N LYS A 505 -16.43 -32.42 7.76
CA LYS A 505 -17.78 -32.30 8.37
C LYS A 505 -17.84 -32.70 9.85
N ASP A 506 -16.80 -33.34 10.38
CA ASP A 506 -16.81 -33.92 11.74
C ASP A 506 -16.26 -32.99 12.82
N GLU A 507 -15.74 -31.80 12.46
CA GLU A 507 -15.11 -30.84 13.40
C GLU A 507 -16.03 -30.34 14.52
N TYR A 508 -17.35 -30.40 14.38
CA TYR A 508 -18.32 -29.86 15.33
C TYR A 508 -18.93 -30.88 16.29
N LYS A 509 -18.45 -32.14 16.34
CA LYS A 509 -19.16 -33.22 17.08
C LYS A 509 -18.82 -33.36 18.56
N HIS A 510 -17.78 -32.75 19.09
CA HIS A 510 -17.41 -32.93 20.50
C HIS A 510 -17.37 -31.63 21.30
N PHE A 511 -18.50 -31.31 21.98
CA PHE A 511 -18.53 -30.33 23.06
C PHE A 511 -17.85 -30.95 24.31
N GLU A 512 -16.52 -30.89 24.36
CA GLU A 512 -15.78 -31.24 25.57
C GLU A 512 -15.84 -30.04 26.53
N LEU A 513 -16.22 -30.33 27.80
CA LEU A 513 -16.41 -29.27 28.82
C LEU A 513 -15.15 -28.43 29.07
N GLU A 514 -13.97 -29.03 28.97
CA GLU A 514 -12.69 -28.34 29.13
C GLU A 514 -12.46 -27.30 28.02
N LYS A 515 -12.81 -27.63 26.78
CA LYS A 515 -12.70 -26.70 25.65
C LYS A 515 -13.68 -25.51 25.81
N ILE A 516 -14.90 -25.78 26.26
CA ILE A 516 -15.89 -24.72 26.54
C ILE A 516 -15.40 -23.79 27.65
N ARG A 517 -14.84 -24.34 28.73
CA ARG A 517 -14.26 -23.54 29.81
C ARG A 517 -13.11 -22.67 29.30
N SER A 518 -12.23 -23.23 28.49
CA SER A 518 -11.14 -22.51 27.86
C SER A 518 -11.64 -21.37 26.98
N ASP A 519 -12.61 -21.60 26.11
CA ASP A 519 -13.18 -20.56 25.25
C ASP A 519 -13.83 -19.42 26.06
N ILE A 520 -14.60 -19.74 27.08
CA ILE A 520 -15.20 -18.72 27.97
C ILE A 520 -14.09 -17.92 28.68
N GLN A 521 -13.07 -18.57 29.21
CA GLN A 521 -11.96 -17.89 29.87
C GLN A 521 -11.24 -16.93 28.91
N GLN A 522 -11.04 -17.33 27.65
CA GLN A 522 -10.46 -16.47 26.63
C GLN A 522 -11.29 -15.23 26.34
N ARG A 523 -12.62 -15.37 26.23
CA ARG A 523 -13.54 -14.25 26.05
C ARG A 523 -13.48 -13.26 27.21
N LEU A 524 -13.43 -13.77 28.44
CA LEU A 524 -13.30 -12.94 29.64
C LEU A 524 -11.94 -12.24 29.72
N ASN A 525 -10.85 -12.94 29.41
CA ASN A 525 -9.52 -12.36 29.34
C ASN A 525 -9.44 -11.24 28.29
N PHE A 526 -10.04 -11.45 27.13
CA PHE A 526 -10.11 -10.44 26.08
C PHE A 526 -10.87 -9.18 26.56
N ILE A 527 -12.06 -9.36 27.13
CA ILE A 527 -12.85 -8.25 27.70
C ILE A 527 -12.02 -7.49 28.74
N ALA A 528 -11.33 -8.19 29.64
CA ALA A 528 -10.51 -7.57 30.67
C ALA A 528 -9.34 -6.76 30.08
N VAL A 529 -8.66 -7.28 29.08
CA VAL A 529 -7.53 -6.60 28.41
C VAL A 529 -7.98 -5.35 27.67
N VAL A 530 -9.11 -5.43 26.93
CA VAL A 530 -9.70 -4.30 26.20
C VAL A 530 -10.18 -3.22 27.18
N ALA A 531 -10.87 -3.60 28.27
CA ALA A 531 -11.31 -2.69 29.32
C ALA A 531 -10.14 -1.98 30.03
N ALA A 532 -9.06 -2.70 30.33
CA ALA A 532 -7.86 -2.13 30.95
C ALA A 532 -7.18 -1.06 30.09
N ARG A 533 -7.44 -1.06 28.79
CA ARG A 533 -7.00 -0.04 27.83
C ARG A 533 -7.97 1.14 27.66
N GLY A 534 -9.07 1.16 28.42
CA GLY A 534 -10.08 2.20 28.35
C GLY A 534 -10.95 2.15 27.08
N MET A 535 -10.96 1.02 26.36
CA MET A 535 -11.75 0.81 25.15
C MET A 535 -13.18 0.35 25.52
N ASN A 536 -14.13 0.52 24.58
CA ASN A 536 -15.50 0.10 24.79
C ASN A 536 -15.64 -1.42 24.71
N VAL A 537 -16.09 -2.04 25.81
CA VAL A 537 -16.29 -3.50 25.91
C VAL A 537 -17.73 -3.96 25.77
N ALA A 538 -18.69 -3.03 25.71
CA ALA A 538 -20.11 -3.38 25.78
C ALA A 538 -20.54 -4.42 24.74
N THR A 539 -20.04 -4.33 23.50
CA THR A 539 -20.35 -5.29 22.45
C THR A 539 -19.82 -6.69 22.79
N TYR A 540 -18.61 -6.77 23.31
CA TYR A 540 -17.98 -8.05 23.68
C TYR A 540 -18.63 -8.69 24.90
N VAL A 541 -19.02 -7.89 25.87
CA VAL A 541 -19.79 -8.36 27.04
C VAL A 541 -21.14 -8.93 26.59
N ASN A 542 -21.89 -8.22 25.73
CA ASN A 542 -23.17 -8.69 25.21
C ASN A 542 -23.05 -9.97 24.39
N ASP A 543 -22.00 -10.10 23.59
CA ASP A 543 -21.73 -11.33 22.83
C ASP A 543 -21.40 -12.50 23.75
N CYS A 544 -20.57 -12.27 24.76
CA CYS A 544 -20.26 -13.27 25.78
C CYS A 544 -21.53 -13.72 26.54
N ILE A 545 -22.38 -12.79 26.93
CA ILE A 545 -23.68 -13.08 27.57
C ILE A 545 -24.54 -13.94 26.64
N THR A 546 -24.66 -13.57 25.37
CA THR A 546 -25.44 -14.32 24.36
C THR A 546 -24.93 -15.75 24.21
N TYR A 547 -23.61 -15.90 24.14
CA TYR A 547 -22.97 -17.21 24.05
C TYR A 547 -23.20 -18.06 25.31
N LEU A 548 -23.09 -17.49 26.49
CA LEU A 548 -23.32 -18.16 27.77
C LEU A 548 -24.78 -18.63 27.90
N HIS A 549 -25.75 -17.83 27.48
CA HIS A 549 -27.17 -18.25 27.43
C HIS A 549 -27.40 -19.39 26.45
N PHE A 550 -26.74 -19.36 25.28
CA PHE A 550 -26.79 -20.49 24.34
C PHE A 550 -26.24 -21.78 24.98
N LEU A 551 -25.10 -21.70 25.67
CA LEU A 551 -24.53 -22.85 26.37
C LEU A 551 -25.44 -23.33 27.53
N GLU A 552 -25.98 -22.43 28.32
CA GLU A 552 -26.91 -22.76 29.37
C GLU A 552 -28.11 -23.56 28.84
N THR A 553 -28.75 -23.11 27.75
CA THR A 553 -29.85 -23.85 27.10
C THR A 553 -29.45 -25.24 26.62
N LYS A 554 -28.21 -25.41 26.13
CA LYS A 554 -27.70 -26.71 25.67
C LYS A 554 -27.44 -27.71 26.79
N PHE A 555 -27.09 -27.24 27.99
CA PHE A 555 -26.70 -28.09 29.11
C PHE A 555 -27.78 -28.27 30.18
N ILE A 556 -28.77 -27.39 30.25
CA ILE A 556 -29.80 -27.39 31.31
C ILE A 556 -30.63 -28.68 31.39
N GLU A 557 -30.80 -29.33 30.23
CA GLU A 557 -31.59 -30.59 30.14
C GLU A 557 -30.79 -31.87 30.51
N LYS A 558 -29.50 -31.72 30.79
CA LYS A 558 -28.61 -32.86 31.03
C LYS A 558 -28.09 -32.85 32.47
N ALA A 559 -28.64 -33.68 33.32
CA ALA A 559 -28.33 -33.72 34.77
C ALA A 559 -26.83 -33.89 35.09
N GLN A 560 -26.05 -34.50 34.21
CA GLN A 560 -24.61 -34.68 34.39
C GLN A 560 -23.81 -33.37 34.34
N TYR A 561 -24.41 -32.23 33.93
CA TYR A 561 -23.74 -30.93 33.78
C TYR A 561 -24.22 -29.88 34.79
N ASN A 562 -24.85 -30.27 35.91
CA ASN A 562 -25.38 -29.35 36.89
C ASN A 562 -24.35 -28.35 37.44
N GLU A 563 -23.09 -28.79 37.68
CA GLU A 563 -22.01 -27.91 38.12
C GLU A 563 -21.63 -26.89 37.05
N THR A 564 -21.59 -27.32 35.78
CA THR A 564 -21.28 -26.44 34.64
C THR A 564 -22.37 -25.39 34.48
N VAL A 565 -23.65 -25.77 34.56
CA VAL A 565 -24.78 -24.82 34.48
C VAL A 565 -24.72 -23.82 35.61
N ARG A 566 -24.37 -24.25 36.83
CA ARG A 566 -24.18 -23.36 37.96
C ARG A 566 -23.06 -22.33 37.73
N TRP A 567 -21.92 -22.80 37.26
CA TRP A 567 -20.78 -21.94 36.93
C TRP A 567 -21.11 -20.95 35.80
N LEU A 568 -21.83 -21.37 34.74
CA LEU A 568 -22.29 -20.49 33.68
C LEU A 568 -23.21 -19.36 34.23
N LYS A 569 -24.13 -19.69 35.14
CA LYS A 569 -25.02 -18.72 35.80
C LYS A 569 -24.28 -17.73 36.68
N GLU A 570 -23.21 -18.16 37.36
CA GLU A 570 -22.38 -17.26 38.16
C GLU A 570 -21.65 -16.25 37.28
N ILE A 571 -21.10 -16.67 36.11
CA ILE A 571 -20.49 -15.75 35.15
C ILE A 571 -21.52 -14.80 34.53
N LEU A 572 -22.70 -15.31 34.13
CA LEU A 572 -23.78 -14.50 33.58
C LEU A 572 -24.17 -13.40 34.53
N PHE A 573 -24.40 -13.75 35.80
CA PHE A 573 -24.75 -12.78 36.86
C PHE A 573 -23.73 -11.65 37.00
N LEU A 574 -22.42 -12.00 36.89
CA LEU A 574 -21.36 -11.00 36.97
C LEU A 574 -21.34 -10.09 35.73
N LEU A 575 -21.56 -10.62 34.53
CA LEU A 575 -21.50 -9.86 33.28
C LEU A 575 -22.78 -8.99 33.08
N GLU A 576 -23.95 -9.45 33.49
CA GLU A 576 -25.21 -8.70 33.41
C GLU A 576 -25.24 -7.50 34.38
N GLY A 577 -24.34 -7.48 35.36
CA GLY A 577 -24.16 -6.36 36.28
C GLY A 577 -23.18 -5.28 35.78
N PHE A 578 -22.56 -5.51 34.63
CA PHE A 578 -21.64 -4.57 33.98
C PHE A 578 -22.40 -3.69 32.97
#